data_05a32d6d6bf9c52edda548dd299b2f49
#
_entry.id   05a32d6d6bf9c52edda548dd299b2f49
#
_cell.length_a   1.000
_cell.length_b   1.000
_cell.length_c   1.000
_cell.angle_alpha   90.00
_cell.angle_beta   90.00
_cell.angle_gamma   90.00
#
_symmetry.space_group_name_H-M   'P 1'
#
loop_
_entity.id
_entity.type
_entity.pdbx_description
1 polymer ?
#
loop_
_entity_poly.entity_id
_entity_poly.type
_entity_poly.pdbx_seq_one_letter_code
_entity_poly.pdbx_strand_id
1 'polypeptide(L)'
;MSGIMMMVIAIVVLGGAYIFYGRYLEKKWGIDPNAKTPAYEMEDGVDYVPADTNIVFGHQFASIAGAGPINGPIQAAIFGWLPVLLWILIGGVFFGAVQDFSAMYASVKNKGRSIGSIIETYIGKTGKKLFLLFCWLFCILVVAAFADVVAGTFNGFLTADDGTVSKITANGAVATTSMIFIVEAVCLGMILRYGKLHKWVNTAIAIVMLIGAVALGMNFPMFLPRTTWHVIIFVYILIASVAPVWSLLQPRDYLNSYLLIFMIIAAIVGVFVANPQCHLEAFTSFNVDGQTLFPILFVTIACGAVSGFHSLVSSGTASKQIKNEKNMLPVSFGAMLMESMLAIIALIAVASFAKGEAAAQGLTTQPQIFAGAIANFLEVIGLPHTLVFTLINLAVSAFALTSLDSVARVGRLSFQEFFQDNDVDEKDYTPFRKLMVNKYFATILTLVLAYLLAKVGYAEIWPLFGSANQLLSVLALVACAVFLKKTKRQGIMLWAPAVFMMAVTFSALGLTIYKLTGALMTTGLDLGNTLQLIFAVLLLILGVIVAVQGIKKLFEKPQEKAA
;
A
#
# COMPACT_ATOMS: atom_id res chain seq x y z
N MET A 1 -23.12 16.10 9.33
CA MET A 1 -23.27 14.97 8.39
C MET A 1 -23.13 13.68 9.17
N SER A 2 -23.92 12.64 8.94
CA SER A 2 -23.78 11.37 9.67
C SER A 2 -22.87 10.39 8.95
N GLY A 3 -22.27 9.45 9.70
CA GLY A 3 -21.44 8.40 9.14
C GLY A 3 -22.20 7.51 8.15
N ILE A 4 -23.47 7.20 8.44
CA ILE A 4 -24.33 6.45 7.50
C ILE A 4 -24.48 7.21 6.17
N MET A 5 -24.69 8.52 6.21
CA MET A 5 -24.85 9.31 4.99
C MET A 5 -23.55 9.29 4.13
N MET A 6 -22.37 9.43 4.76
CA MET A 6 -21.08 9.28 4.05
C MET A 6 -20.94 7.88 3.45
N MET A 7 -21.30 6.85 4.22
CA MET A 7 -21.25 5.45 3.76
C MET A 7 -22.16 5.19 2.58
N VAL A 8 -23.41 5.67 2.63
CA VAL A 8 -24.38 5.50 1.53
C VAL A 8 -23.91 6.23 0.28
N ILE A 9 -23.40 7.46 0.40
CA ILE A 9 -22.79 8.19 -0.74
C ILE A 9 -21.64 7.36 -1.35
N ALA A 10 -20.77 6.79 -0.51
CA ALA A 10 -19.67 5.97 -0.96
C ALA A 10 -20.16 4.72 -1.72
N ILE A 11 -21.10 3.98 -1.16
CA ILE A 11 -21.67 2.78 -1.79
C ILE A 11 -22.31 3.11 -3.14
N VAL A 12 -23.10 4.19 -3.22
CA VAL A 12 -23.78 4.60 -4.46
C VAL A 12 -22.77 5.05 -5.51
N VAL A 13 -21.79 5.87 -5.15
CA VAL A 13 -20.81 6.40 -6.11
C VAL A 13 -19.84 5.31 -6.56
N LEU A 14 -19.24 4.55 -5.64
CA LEU A 14 -18.29 3.51 -5.99
C LEU A 14 -18.96 2.33 -6.68
N GLY A 15 -20.15 1.90 -6.21
CA GLY A 15 -20.95 0.86 -6.86
C GLY A 15 -21.41 1.28 -8.25
N GLY A 16 -21.89 2.51 -8.40
CA GLY A 16 -22.24 3.10 -9.70
C GLY A 16 -21.03 3.16 -10.64
N ALA A 17 -19.85 3.57 -10.14
CA ALA A 17 -18.62 3.59 -10.92
C ALA A 17 -18.24 2.18 -11.41
N TYR A 18 -18.37 1.16 -10.56
CA TYR A 18 -18.12 -0.23 -10.98
C TYR A 18 -19.05 -0.68 -12.10
N ILE A 19 -20.36 -0.43 -11.95
CA ILE A 19 -21.39 -0.91 -12.89
C ILE A 19 -21.33 -0.16 -14.23
N PHE A 20 -21.14 1.17 -14.20
CA PHE A 20 -21.20 1.99 -15.41
C PHE A 20 -19.82 2.24 -16.01
N TYR A 21 -18.88 2.79 -15.21
CA TYR A 21 -17.59 3.21 -15.73
C TYR A 21 -16.61 2.04 -15.91
N GLY A 22 -16.57 1.10 -14.98
CA GLY A 22 -15.73 -0.10 -15.11
C GLY A 22 -16.13 -0.93 -16.34
N ARG A 23 -17.44 -1.19 -16.56
CA ARG A 23 -17.91 -1.92 -17.74
C ARG A 23 -17.74 -1.13 -19.04
N TYR A 24 -17.83 0.21 -18.99
CA TYR A 24 -17.47 1.03 -20.15
C TYR A 24 -16.01 0.82 -20.55
N LEU A 25 -15.09 0.77 -19.58
CA LEU A 25 -13.66 0.52 -19.83
C LEU A 25 -13.42 -0.89 -20.39
N GLU A 26 -14.07 -1.94 -19.85
CA GLU A 26 -14.04 -3.30 -20.40
C GLU A 26 -14.38 -3.30 -21.89
N LYS A 27 -15.51 -2.70 -22.23
CA LYS A 27 -15.98 -2.63 -23.61
C LYS A 27 -15.03 -1.83 -24.50
N LYS A 28 -14.53 -0.69 -24.00
CA LYS A 28 -13.64 0.19 -24.74
C LYS A 28 -12.27 -0.44 -25.00
N TRP A 29 -11.73 -1.18 -24.05
CA TRP A 29 -10.44 -1.86 -24.19
C TRP A 29 -10.56 -3.23 -24.86
N GLY A 30 -11.78 -3.68 -25.16
CA GLY A 30 -12.06 -4.92 -25.89
C GLY A 30 -11.59 -6.14 -25.14
N ILE A 31 -12.08 -6.30 -23.92
CA ILE A 31 -11.89 -7.50 -23.12
C ILE A 31 -12.54 -8.68 -23.84
N ASP A 32 -11.78 -9.74 -24.09
CA ASP A 32 -12.25 -10.95 -24.78
C ASP A 32 -12.36 -12.13 -23.80
N PRO A 33 -13.60 -12.56 -23.49
CA PRO A 33 -13.82 -13.69 -22.59
C PRO A 33 -13.29 -15.03 -23.10
N ASN A 34 -13.04 -15.14 -24.42
CA ASN A 34 -12.61 -16.37 -25.06
C ASN A 34 -11.08 -16.41 -25.26
N ALA A 35 -10.38 -15.28 -25.01
CA ALA A 35 -8.94 -15.25 -25.12
C ALA A 35 -8.30 -16.12 -24.02
N LYS A 36 -7.29 -16.89 -24.40
CA LYS A 36 -6.42 -17.56 -23.42
C LYS A 36 -5.62 -16.50 -22.65
N THR A 37 -5.59 -16.65 -21.35
CA THR A 37 -4.81 -15.78 -20.48
C THR A 37 -3.41 -16.35 -20.23
N PRO A 38 -2.45 -15.52 -19.82
CA PRO A 38 -1.10 -15.98 -19.48
C PRO A 38 -1.08 -17.07 -18.40
N ALA A 39 -2.08 -17.10 -17.50
CA ALA A 39 -2.22 -18.14 -16.49
C ALA A 39 -2.26 -19.56 -17.10
N TYR A 40 -2.86 -19.72 -18.27
CA TYR A 40 -2.94 -20.99 -19.00
C TYR A 40 -1.84 -21.15 -20.07
N GLU A 41 -1.44 -20.03 -20.73
CA GLU A 41 -0.44 -20.13 -21.81
C GLU A 41 0.97 -20.39 -21.30
N MET A 42 1.25 -19.91 -20.10
CA MET A 42 2.58 -19.94 -19.49
C MET A 42 2.57 -20.68 -18.14
N GLU A 43 1.58 -21.55 -17.92
CA GLU A 43 1.41 -22.28 -16.66
C GLU A 43 2.69 -23.01 -16.26
N ASP A 44 3.27 -22.62 -15.11
CA ASP A 44 4.51 -23.17 -14.56
C ASP A 44 4.33 -23.81 -13.18
N GLY A 45 3.11 -23.73 -12.64
CA GLY A 45 2.78 -24.24 -11.29
C GLY A 45 3.39 -23.44 -10.14
N VAL A 46 4.04 -22.31 -10.41
CA VAL A 46 4.72 -21.47 -9.41
C VAL A 46 4.17 -20.05 -9.43
N ASP A 47 4.39 -19.32 -10.51
CA ASP A 47 3.94 -17.93 -10.69
C ASP A 47 2.67 -17.86 -11.56
N TYR A 48 2.66 -18.63 -12.64
CA TYR A 48 1.54 -18.72 -13.58
C TYR A 48 0.66 -19.89 -13.21
N VAL A 49 -0.37 -19.62 -12.41
CA VAL A 49 -1.30 -20.64 -11.91
C VAL A 49 -2.72 -20.12 -12.06
N PRO A 50 -3.58 -20.75 -12.88
CA PRO A 50 -4.96 -20.33 -13.03
C PRO A 50 -5.72 -20.47 -11.70
N ALA A 51 -6.15 -19.36 -11.11
CA ALA A 51 -6.85 -19.35 -9.83
C ALA A 51 -8.27 -18.78 -9.93
N ASP A 52 -9.15 -19.13 -9.01
CA ASP A 52 -10.52 -18.63 -8.99
C ASP A 52 -10.56 -17.13 -8.70
N THR A 53 -11.50 -16.43 -9.33
CA THR A 53 -11.60 -14.95 -9.25
C THR A 53 -11.61 -14.43 -7.82
N ASN A 54 -12.31 -15.11 -6.90
CA ASN A 54 -12.35 -14.69 -5.50
C ASN A 54 -10.99 -14.82 -4.79
N ILE A 55 -10.21 -15.84 -5.16
CA ILE A 55 -8.86 -16.05 -4.62
C ILE A 55 -7.93 -14.95 -5.13
N VAL A 56 -7.96 -14.67 -6.43
CA VAL A 56 -7.14 -13.62 -7.04
C VAL A 56 -7.54 -12.23 -6.56
N PHE A 57 -8.85 -11.99 -6.40
CA PHE A 57 -9.37 -10.76 -5.79
C PHE A 57 -8.87 -10.59 -4.35
N GLY A 58 -8.98 -11.64 -3.54
CA GLY A 58 -8.49 -11.61 -2.15
C GLY A 58 -7.00 -11.34 -2.07
N HIS A 59 -6.20 -11.98 -2.94
CA HIS A 59 -4.76 -11.73 -3.04
C HIS A 59 -4.45 -10.29 -3.47
N GLN A 60 -5.10 -9.78 -4.53
CA GLN A 60 -4.94 -8.40 -4.99
C GLN A 60 -5.31 -7.43 -3.87
N PHE A 61 -6.51 -7.58 -3.29
CA PHE A 61 -7.03 -6.69 -2.27
C PHE A 61 -6.17 -6.70 -0.99
N ALA A 62 -5.80 -7.86 -0.48
CA ALA A 62 -4.92 -7.96 0.70
C ALA A 62 -3.52 -7.37 0.46
N SER A 63 -3.03 -7.42 -0.78
CA SER A 63 -1.72 -6.86 -1.13
C SER A 63 -1.74 -5.34 -1.25
N ILE A 64 -2.85 -4.74 -1.73
CA ILE A 64 -2.97 -3.29 -1.91
C ILE A 64 -3.49 -2.60 -0.65
N ALA A 65 -4.47 -3.19 0.05
CA ALA A 65 -5.11 -2.63 1.24
C ALA A 65 -4.21 -2.72 2.50
N GLY A 66 -3.05 -2.10 2.45
CA GLY A 66 -2.16 -1.96 3.61
C GLY A 66 -2.67 -0.93 4.64
N ALA A 67 -1.76 -0.38 5.45
CA ALA A 67 -2.10 0.69 6.40
C ALA A 67 -2.37 2.05 5.71
N GLY A 68 -2.06 2.19 4.43
CA GLY A 68 -2.18 3.43 3.66
C GLY A 68 -3.60 4.01 3.60
N PRO A 69 -4.63 3.23 3.21
CA PRO A 69 -6.01 3.71 3.14
C PRO A 69 -6.61 4.11 4.50
N ILE A 70 -6.01 3.70 5.60
CA ILE A 70 -6.39 4.12 6.96
C ILE A 70 -5.63 5.38 7.36
N ASN A 71 -4.31 5.38 7.22
CA ASN A 71 -3.47 6.48 7.69
C ASN A 71 -3.68 7.77 6.89
N GLY A 72 -3.79 7.67 5.57
CA GLY A 72 -3.92 8.84 4.70
C GLY A 72 -5.14 9.71 5.00
N PRO A 73 -6.36 9.17 4.98
CA PRO A 73 -7.57 9.94 5.28
C PRO A 73 -7.58 10.54 6.69
N ILE A 74 -7.09 9.82 7.69
CA ILE A 74 -7.01 10.31 9.07
C ILE A 74 -6.05 11.50 9.18
N GLN A 75 -4.88 11.44 8.53
CA GLN A 75 -3.96 12.58 8.50
C GLN A 75 -4.52 13.77 7.71
N ALA A 76 -5.14 13.51 6.56
CA ALA A 76 -5.70 14.55 5.70
C ALA A 76 -6.97 15.20 6.27
N ALA A 77 -7.58 14.64 7.30
CA ALA A 77 -8.78 15.16 7.96
C ALA A 77 -8.62 16.59 8.52
N ILE A 78 -7.39 17.07 8.69
CA ILE A 78 -7.10 18.47 9.05
C ILE A 78 -7.70 19.47 8.07
N PHE A 79 -7.87 19.13 6.79
CA PHE A 79 -8.47 19.98 5.76
C PHE A 79 -10.00 19.96 5.76
N GLY A 80 -10.61 19.15 6.62
CA GLY A 80 -12.06 18.93 6.68
C GLY A 80 -12.51 17.67 5.94
N TRP A 81 -13.73 17.19 6.26
CA TRP A 81 -14.23 15.93 5.71
C TRP A 81 -14.57 16.00 4.21
N LEU A 82 -15.00 17.16 3.71
CA LEU A 82 -15.49 17.28 2.32
C LEU A 82 -14.36 17.13 1.27
N PRO A 83 -13.23 17.86 1.36
CA PRO A 83 -12.14 17.69 0.39
C PRO A 83 -11.53 16.27 0.45
N VAL A 84 -11.45 15.67 1.64
CA VAL A 84 -10.98 14.29 1.81
C VAL A 84 -11.92 13.30 1.13
N LEU A 85 -13.23 13.40 1.38
CA LEU A 85 -14.24 12.53 0.77
C LEU A 85 -14.26 12.67 -0.76
N LEU A 86 -14.22 13.90 -1.26
CA LEU A 86 -14.20 14.16 -2.71
C LEU A 86 -12.96 13.57 -3.37
N TRP A 87 -11.78 13.74 -2.75
CA TRP A 87 -10.55 13.18 -3.33
C TRP A 87 -10.56 11.64 -3.31
N ILE A 88 -11.05 10.99 -2.25
CA ILE A 88 -11.17 9.53 -2.22
C ILE A 88 -12.12 9.04 -3.31
N LEU A 89 -13.30 9.65 -3.47
CA LEU A 89 -14.28 9.24 -4.46
C LEU A 89 -13.80 9.49 -5.90
N ILE A 90 -13.35 10.69 -6.21
CA ILE A 90 -12.91 11.06 -7.57
C ILE A 90 -11.58 10.36 -7.90
N GLY A 91 -10.61 10.42 -6.98
CA GLY A 91 -9.31 9.81 -7.14
C GLY A 91 -9.40 8.30 -7.24
N GLY A 92 -10.17 7.66 -6.36
CA GLY A 92 -10.35 6.21 -6.37
C GLY A 92 -10.98 5.69 -7.66
N VAL A 93 -11.99 6.38 -8.19
CA VAL A 93 -12.69 5.96 -9.41
C VAL A 93 -11.89 6.29 -10.68
N PHE A 94 -11.53 7.56 -10.87
CA PHE A 94 -11.00 8.04 -12.15
C PHE A 94 -9.48 7.95 -12.28
N PHE A 95 -8.77 7.74 -11.17
CA PHE A 95 -7.32 7.63 -11.15
C PHE A 95 -6.89 6.23 -10.71
N GLY A 96 -7.17 5.84 -9.48
CA GLY A 96 -6.69 4.58 -8.90
C GLY A 96 -7.26 3.36 -9.61
N ALA A 97 -8.58 3.22 -9.71
CA ALA A 97 -9.21 2.05 -10.33
C ALA A 97 -8.90 1.94 -11.84
N VAL A 98 -8.81 3.07 -12.54
CA VAL A 98 -8.39 3.10 -13.95
C VAL A 98 -6.93 2.67 -14.10
N GLN A 99 -6.05 3.14 -13.21
CA GLN A 99 -4.65 2.75 -13.19
C GLN A 99 -4.50 1.23 -12.97
N ASP A 100 -5.13 0.69 -11.92
CA ASP A 100 -5.01 -0.71 -11.55
C ASP A 100 -5.54 -1.63 -12.66
N PHE A 101 -6.69 -1.27 -13.23
CA PHE A 101 -7.27 -2.01 -14.34
C PHE A 101 -6.40 -1.92 -15.61
N SER A 102 -5.85 -0.73 -15.91
CA SER A 102 -4.96 -0.57 -17.07
C SER A 102 -3.64 -1.33 -16.92
N ALA A 103 -3.06 -1.36 -15.71
CA ALA A 103 -1.83 -2.09 -15.42
C ALA A 103 -2.04 -3.60 -15.53
N MET A 104 -3.16 -4.12 -14.98
CA MET A 104 -3.53 -5.53 -15.13
C MET A 104 -3.80 -5.90 -16.58
N TYR A 105 -4.59 -5.09 -17.30
CA TYR A 105 -4.87 -5.28 -18.71
C TYR A 105 -3.60 -5.28 -19.56
N ALA A 106 -2.73 -4.29 -19.38
CA ALA A 106 -1.46 -4.22 -20.08
C ALA A 106 -0.60 -5.46 -19.80
N SER A 107 -0.56 -5.93 -18.55
CA SER A 107 0.18 -7.13 -18.17
C SER A 107 -0.38 -8.39 -18.81
N VAL A 108 -1.68 -8.65 -18.71
CA VAL A 108 -2.33 -9.83 -19.31
C VAL A 108 -2.11 -9.85 -20.82
N LYS A 109 -2.26 -8.72 -21.51
CA LYS A 109 -2.01 -8.61 -22.96
C LYS A 109 -0.52 -8.71 -23.34
N ASN A 110 0.40 -8.57 -22.39
CA ASN A 110 1.85 -8.75 -22.58
C ASN A 110 2.37 -9.99 -21.85
N LYS A 111 1.61 -11.11 -21.85
CA LYS A 111 2.02 -12.41 -21.29
C LYS A 111 2.34 -12.37 -19.80
N GLY A 112 1.57 -11.60 -19.01
CA GLY A 112 1.76 -11.50 -17.56
C GLY A 112 3.03 -10.75 -17.13
N ARG A 113 3.63 -9.93 -18.01
CA ARG A 113 4.84 -9.18 -17.70
C ARG A 113 4.56 -8.04 -16.74
N SER A 114 5.52 -7.77 -15.85
CA SER A 114 5.47 -6.64 -14.91
C SER A 114 5.48 -5.29 -15.62
N ILE A 115 5.02 -4.24 -14.93
CA ILE A 115 5.03 -2.88 -15.47
C ILE A 115 6.45 -2.41 -15.85
N GLY A 116 7.49 -2.84 -15.13
CA GLY A 116 8.88 -2.58 -15.48
C GLY A 116 9.29 -3.19 -16.83
N SER A 117 8.86 -4.41 -17.11
CA SER A 117 9.09 -5.07 -18.40
C SER A 117 8.25 -4.43 -19.53
N ILE A 118 7.07 -3.90 -19.20
CA ILE A 118 6.25 -3.14 -20.14
C ILE A 118 6.96 -1.82 -20.49
N ILE A 119 7.54 -1.12 -19.49
CA ILE A 119 8.37 0.07 -19.70
C ILE A 119 9.56 -0.26 -20.61
N GLU A 120 10.26 -1.37 -20.38
CA GLU A 120 11.36 -1.81 -21.25
C GLU A 120 10.92 -1.98 -22.70
N THR A 121 9.81 -2.67 -22.91
CA THR A 121 9.28 -2.99 -24.24
C THR A 121 8.81 -1.74 -25.00
N TYR A 122 8.20 -0.79 -24.31
CA TYR A 122 7.53 0.34 -24.96
C TYR A 122 8.28 1.67 -24.84
N ILE A 123 9.11 1.85 -23.81
CA ILE A 123 9.88 3.07 -23.57
C ILE A 123 11.37 2.85 -23.80
N GLY A 124 11.92 1.67 -23.42
CA GLY A 124 13.29 1.26 -23.70
C GLY A 124 14.08 0.82 -22.46
N LYS A 125 15.27 0.22 -22.69
CA LYS A 125 16.16 -0.32 -21.63
C LYS A 125 16.55 0.74 -20.58
N THR A 126 16.84 1.98 -21.02
CA THR A 126 17.16 3.08 -20.08
C THR A 126 15.98 3.42 -19.18
N GLY A 127 14.78 3.48 -19.76
CA GLY A 127 13.54 3.70 -18.98
C GLY A 127 13.33 2.64 -17.91
N LYS A 128 13.58 1.36 -18.22
CA LYS A 128 13.52 0.26 -17.24
C LYS A 128 14.52 0.46 -16.10
N LYS A 129 15.79 0.76 -16.39
CA LYS A 129 16.82 0.95 -15.36
C LYS A 129 16.46 2.11 -14.42
N LEU A 130 16.03 3.24 -14.96
CA LEU A 130 15.58 4.39 -14.16
C LEU A 130 14.35 4.06 -13.32
N PHE A 131 13.42 3.30 -13.87
CA PHE A 131 12.23 2.82 -13.16
C PHE A 131 12.62 1.88 -12.01
N LEU A 132 13.54 0.94 -12.20
CA LEU A 132 14.00 0.02 -11.16
C LEU A 132 14.69 0.78 -10.01
N LEU A 133 15.52 1.77 -10.33
CA LEU A 133 16.15 2.63 -9.32
C LEU A 133 15.08 3.43 -8.55
N PHE A 134 14.08 3.96 -9.26
CA PHE A 134 12.94 4.64 -8.64
C PHE A 134 12.17 3.69 -7.71
N CYS A 135 11.85 2.47 -8.15
CA CYS A 135 11.17 1.46 -7.34
C CYS A 135 11.96 1.11 -6.08
N TRP A 136 13.29 0.99 -6.19
CA TRP A 136 14.13 0.73 -5.02
C TRP A 136 14.08 1.86 -3.99
N LEU A 137 14.23 3.11 -4.41
CA LEU A 137 14.10 4.28 -3.52
C LEU A 137 12.72 4.36 -2.88
N PHE A 138 11.67 4.13 -3.67
CA PHE A 138 10.30 4.06 -3.18
C PHE A 138 10.13 2.97 -2.11
N CYS A 139 10.64 1.76 -2.36
CA CYS A 139 10.56 0.66 -1.38
C CYS A 139 11.25 0.99 -0.05
N ILE A 140 12.37 1.72 -0.07
CA ILE A 140 13.05 2.19 1.15
C ILE A 140 12.12 3.11 1.96
N LEU A 141 11.44 4.06 1.30
CA LEU A 141 10.48 4.95 1.97
C LEU A 141 9.29 4.21 2.56
N VAL A 142 8.73 3.22 1.83
CA VAL A 142 7.63 2.39 2.34
C VAL A 142 8.05 1.62 3.57
N VAL A 143 9.22 0.96 3.52
CA VAL A 143 9.73 0.19 4.65
C VAL A 143 9.96 1.12 5.86
N ALA A 144 10.53 2.31 5.65
CA ALA A 144 10.76 3.28 6.72
C ALA A 144 9.44 3.73 7.38
N ALA A 145 8.47 4.17 6.57
CA ALA A 145 7.21 4.68 7.07
C ALA A 145 6.37 3.60 7.78
N PHE A 146 6.23 2.42 7.17
CA PHE A 146 5.38 1.36 7.74
C PHE A 146 6.03 0.67 8.95
N ALA A 147 7.36 0.52 8.97
CA ALA A 147 8.05 -0.01 10.15
C ALA A 147 7.83 0.91 11.37
N ASP A 148 7.85 2.22 11.17
CA ASP A 148 7.60 3.17 12.27
C ASP A 148 6.12 3.19 12.69
N VAL A 149 5.16 3.05 11.76
CA VAL A 149 3.73 2.87 12.09
C VAL A 149 3.55 1.62 12.95
N VAL A 150 4.13 0.48 12.57
CA VAL A 150 4.02 -0.77 13.35
C VAL A 150 4.69 -0.62 14.71
N ALA A 151 5.89 -0.03 14.77
CA ALA A 151 6.57 0.23 16.04
C ALA A 151 5.74 1.13 16.97
N GLY A 152 5.00 2.09 16.41
CA GLY A 152 4.06 2.94 17.14
C GLY A 152 2.86 2.17 17.70
N THR A 153 2.28 1.24 16.92
CA THR A 153 1.16 0.40 17.39
C THR A 153 1.58 -0.61 18.46
N PHE A 154 2.86 -1.01 18.48
CA PHE A 154 3.40 -1.94 19.47
C PHE A 154 3.99 -1.24 20.69
N ASN A 155 4.14 0.09 20.66
CA ASN A 155 4.72 0.84 21.77
C ASN A 155 3.89 0.65 23.06
N GLY A 156 4.46 -0.04 24.03
CA GLY A 156 3.81 -0.38 25.30
C GLY A 156 3.74 0.76 26.32
N PHE A 157 4.26 1.94 26.01
CA PHE A 157 4.40 3.05 26.94
C PHE A 157 3.82 4.35 26.39
N LEU A 158 3.10 5.09 27.25
CA LEU A 158 2.68 6.46 27.01
C LEU A 158 3.40 7.36 28.01
N THR A 159 4.05 8.40 27.52
CA THR A 159 4.63 9.44 28.36
C THR A 159 3.68 10.64 28.37
N ALA A 160 3.16 11.00 29.53
CA ALA A 160 2.32 12.17 29.72
C ALA A 160 3.18 13.45 29.76
N ASP A 161 2.53 14.62 29.63
CA ASP A 161 3.21 15.92 29.62
C ASP A 161 3.96 16.23 30.93
N ASP A 162 3.55 15.60 32.04
CA ASP A 162 4.20 15.69 33.36
C ASP A 162 5.43 14.76 33.49
N GLY A 163 5.79 14.01 32.43
CA GLY A 163 6.88 13.05 32.41
C GLY A 163 6.53 11.68 33.01
N THR A 164 5.30 11.44 33.45
CA THR A 164 4.89 10.13 33.95
C THR A 164 4.77 9.13 32.80
N VAL A 165 5.30 7.91 33.01
CA VAL A 165 5.25 6.84 32.03
C VAL A 165 4.23 5.80 32.47
N SER A 166 3.17 5.63 31.68
CA SER A 166 2.14 4.63 31.88
C SER A 166 2.23 3.50 30.86
N LYS A 167 1.77 2.29 31.23
CA LYS A 167 1.71 1.14 30.34
C LYS A 167 0.41 1.13 29.57
N ILE A 168 0.49 0.89 28.25
CA ILE A 168 -0.68 0.72 27.38
C ILE A 168 -0.90 -0.78 27.17
N THR A 169 -1.79 -1.38 27.96
CA THR A 169 -2.05 -2.83 27.92
C THR A 169 -2.53 -3.29 26.53
N ALA A 170 -3.37 -2.52 25.87
CA ALA A 170 -3.88 -2.87 24.54
C ALA A 170 -2.76 -2.96 23.48
N ASN A 171 -1.81 -2.01 23.49
CA ASN A 171 -0.65 -2.06 22.59
C ASN A 171 0.26 -3.25 22.90
N GLY A 172 0.48 -3.52 24.19
CA GLY A 172 1.22 -4.70 24.63
C GLY A 172 0.56 -6.01 24.18
N ALA A 173 -0.76 -6.09 24.23
CA ALA A 173 -1.54 -7.23 23.73
C ALA A 173 -1.38 -7.39 22.22
N VAL A 174 -1.48 -6.31 21.44
CA VAL A 174 -1.26 -6.32 19.98
C VAL A 174 0.15 -6.78 19.64
N ALA A 175 1.16 -6.27 20.35
CA ALA A 175 2.56 -6.65 20.15
C ALA A 175 2.79 -8.14 20.40
N THR A 176 2.32 -8.66 21.55
CA THR A 176 2.44 -10.10 21.88
C THR A 176 1.71 -10.96 20.86
N THR A 177 0.46 -10.61 20.52
CA THR A 177 -0.32 -11.34 19.52
C THR A 177 0.41 -11.39 18.19
N SER A 178 0.97 -10.26 17.73
CA SER A 178 1.70 -10.18 16.46
C SER A 178 2.96 -11.04 16.46
N MET A 179 3.68 -11.12 17.56
CA MET A 179 4.86 -11.99 17.68
C MET A 179 4.48 -13.48 17.67
N ILE A 180 3.43 -13.86 18.39
CA ILE A 180 2.87 -15.22 18.34
C ILE A 180 2.40 -15.55 16.93
N PHE A 181 1.73 -14.62 16.26
CA PHE A 181 1.21 -14.78 14.91
C PHE A 181 2.30 -15.07 13.87
N ILE A 182 3.50 -14.50 14.02
CA ILE A 182 4.65 -14.84 13.17
C ILE A 182 5.06 -16.31 13.36
N VAL A 183 5.11 -16.79 14.60
CA VAL A 183 5.44 -18.19 14.90
C VAL A 183 4.35 -19.13 14.37
N GLU A 184 3.09 -18.76 14.58
CA GLU A 184 1.94 -19.52 14.08
C GLU A 184 1.93 -19.61 12.55
N ALA A 185 2.31 -18.54 11.85
CA ALA A 185 2.43 -18.54 10.39
C ALA A 185 3.45 -19.58 9.91
N VAL A 186 4.60 -19.70 10.57
CA VAL A 186 5.60 -20.72 10.23
C VAL A 186 5.04 -22.13 10.50
N CYS A 187 4.39 -22.36 11.64
CA CYS A 187 3.75 -23.63 11.97
C CYS A 187 2.66 -24.01 10.96
N LEU A 188 1.80 -23.05 10.64
CA LEU A 188 0.74 -23.24 9.63
C LEU A 188 1.33 -23.51 8.24
N GLY A 189 2.42 -22.85 7.87
CA GLY A 189 3.14 -23.10 6.62
C GLY A 189 3.62 -24.55 6.50
N MET A 190 4.14 -25.10 7.58
CA MET A 190 4.52 -26.52 7.64
C MET A 190 3.30 -27.44 7.53
N ILE A 191 2.20 -27.12 8.22
CA ILE A 191 0.95 -27.89 8.16
C ILE A 191 0.37 -27.88 6.74
N LEU A 192 0.29 -26.71 6.10
CA LEU A 192 -0.24 -26.55 4.74
C LEU A 192 0.60 -27.31 3.70
N ARG A 193 1.93 -27.33 3.88
CA ARG A 193 2.85 -27.95 2.92
C ARG A 193 2.92 -29.47 3.07
N TYR A 194 2.94 -29.98 4.29
CA TYR A 194 3.19 -31.40 4.57
C TYR A 194 1.94 -32.17 5.05
N GLY A 195 0.93 -31.47 5.61
CA GLY A 195 -0.21 -32.09 6.28
C GLY A 195 -1.25 -32.71 5.34
N LYS A 196 -1.31 -32.34 4.06
CA LYS A 196 -2.30 -32.84 3.06
C LYS A 196 -3.75 -32.84 3.58
N LEU A 197 -4.10 -31.92 4.48
CA LEU A 197 -5.40 -31.82 5.11
C LEU A 197 -6.42 -31.18 4.16
N HIS A 198 -7.71 -31.50 4.38
CA HIS A 198 -8.79 -30.86 3.63
C HIS A 198 -8.83 -29.35 3.92
N LYS A 199 -9.16 -28.53 2.92
CA LYS A 199 -9.17 -27.07 3.03
C LYS A 199 -9.93 -26.52 4.24
N TRP A 200 -11.08 -27.09 4.58
CA TRP A 200 -11.87 -26.67 5.75
C TRP A 200 -11.19 -26.96 7.08
N VAL A 201 -10.40 -28.04 7.15
CA VAL A 201 -9.60 -28.37 8.35
C VAL A 201 -8.47 -27.34 8.52
N ASN A 202 -7.79 -27.00 7.43
CA ASN A 202 -6.77 -25.95 7.44
C ASN A 202 -7.35 -24.59 7.88
N THR A 203 -8.54 -24.24 7.39
CA THR A 203 -9.27 -23.04 7.81
C THR A 203 -9.60 -23.06 9.30
N ALA A 204 -10.13 -24.18 9.80
CA ALA A 204 -10.45 -24.34 11.23
C ALA A 204 -9.19 -24.20 12.10
N ILE A 205 -8.08 -24.84 11.71
CA ILE A 205 -6.79 -24.72 12.41
C ILE A 205 -6.34 -23.25 12.43
N ALA A 206 -6.38 -22.56 11.29
CA ALA A 206 -6.00 -21.16 11.19
C ALA A 206 -6.82 -20.25 12.12
N ILE A 207 -8.14 -20.46 12.17
CA ILE A 207 -9.04 -19.68 13.06
C ILE A 207 -8.74 -19.99 14.55
N VAL A 208 -8.53 -21.25 14.90
CA VAL A 208 -8.19 -21.64 16.28
C VAL A 208 -6.85 -21.03 16.71
N MET A 209 -5.84 -21.07 15.85
CA MET A 209 -4.54 -20.45 16.10
C MET A 209 -4.71 -18.94 16.30
N LEU A 210 -5.42 -18.25 15.41
CA LEU A 210 -5.68 -16.82 15.54
C LEU A 210 -6.37 -16.45 16.87
N ILE A 211 -7.42 -17.21 17.26
CA ILE A 211 -8.10 -16.99 18.54
C ILE A 211 -7.14 -17.23 19.71
N GLY A 212 -6.34 -18.28 19.62
CA GLY A 212 -5.32 -18.60 20.62
C GLY A 212 -4.28 -17.50 20.78
N ALA A 213 -3.75 -16.98 19.66
CA ALA A 213 -2.79 -15.88 19.67
C ALA A 213 -3.37 -14.61 20.33
N VAL A 214 -4.61 -14.24 20.00
CA VAL A 214 -5.31 -13.09 20.60
C VAL A 214 -5.52 -13.30 22.09
N ALA A 215 -6.00 -14.48 22.51
CA ALA A 215 -6.22 -14.81 23.91
C ALA A 215 -4.91 -14.76 24.72
N LEU A 216 -3.82 -15.30 24.18
CA LEU A 216 -2.49 -15.23 24.81
C LEU A 216 -1.98 -13.80 24.88
N GLY A 217 -2.11 -13.02 23.81
CA GLY A 217 -1.68 -11.62 23.78
C GLY A 217 -2.42 -10.75 24.78
N MET A 218 -3.73 -10.95 24.94
CA MET A 218 -4.52 -10.19 25.93
C MET A 218 -4.16 -10.56 27.39
N ASN A 219 -3.79 -11.81 27.65
CA ASN A 219 -3.41 -12.25 29.00
C ASN A 219 -1.94 -11.98 29.35
N PHE A 220 -1.04 -11.93 28.35
CA PHE A 220 0.39 -11.74 28.52
C PHE A 220 0.93 -10.58 27.66
N PRO A 221 0.49 -9.33 27.92
CA PRO A 221 0.92 -8.18 27.12
C PRO A 221 2.41 -7.88 27.29
N MET A 222 3.12 -7.67 26.19
CA MET A 222 4.54 -7.31 26.16
C MET A 222 4.73 -5.80 26.12
N PHE A 223 5.51 -5.26 27.04
CA PHE A 223 5.77 -3.83 27.12
C PHE A 223 7.23 -3.52 26.73
N LEU A 224 7.43 -3.06 25.51
CA LEU A 224 8.72 -2.57 25.02
C LEU A 224 8.54 -1.17 24.42
N PRO A 225 9.58 -0.32 24.48
CA PRO A 225 9.54 1.01 23.88
C PRO A 225 9.63 0.93 22.34
N ARG A 226 9.13 1.98 21.66
CA ARG A 226 9.11 2.10 20.19
C ARG A 226 10.48 1.86 19.57
N THR A 227 11.55 2.35 20.19
CA THR A 227 12.94 2.17 19.70
C THR A 227 13.38 0.71 19.66
N THR A 228 13.00 -0.08 20.66
CA THR A 228 13.26 -1.53 20.68
C THR A 228 12.46 -2.24 19.61
N TRP A 229 11.18 -1.85 19.42
CA TRP A 229 10.35 -2.40 18.36
C TRP A 229 10.92 -2.12 16.96
N HIS A 230 11.50 -0.96 16.72
CA HIS A 230 12.20 -0.71 15.45
C HIS A 230 13.25 -1.78 15.17
N VAL A 231 14.12 -2.08 16.15
CA VAL A 231 15.16 -3.09 15.96
C VAL A 231 14.56 -4.47 15.69
N ILE A 232 13.59 -4.89 16.49
CA ILE A 232 12.91 -6.20 16.33
C ILE A 232 12.26 -6.33 14.95
N ILE A 233 11.53 -5.29 14.51
CA ILE A 233 10.84 -5.27 13.22
C ILE A 233 11.86 -5.34 12.07
N PHE A 234 12.95 -4.59 12.12
CA PHE A 234 13.97 -4.61 11.05
C PHE A 234 14.71 -5.95 10.98
N VAL A 235 14.98 -6.58 12.12
CA VAL A 235 15.54 -7.96 12.16
C VAL A 235 14.54 -8.95 11.57
N TYR A 236 13.27 -8.82 11.93
CA TYR A 236 12.19 -9.64 11.37
C TYR A 236 12.10 -9.49 9.84
N ILE A 237 12.07 -8.25 9.31
CA ILE A 237 11.98 -7.98 7.87
C ILE A 237 13.21 -8.54 7.14
N LEU A 238 14.41 -8.45 7.74
CA LEU A 238 15.63 -9.04 7.18
C LEU A 238 15.45 -10.55 6.96
N ILE A 239 14.95 -11.27 7.97
CA ILE A 239 14.68 -12.70 7.89
C ILE A 239 13.59 -12.98 6.85
N ALA A 240 12.46 -12.27 6.92
CA ALA A 240 11.31 -12.45 6.03
C ALA A 240 11.66 -12.17 4.56
N SER A 241 12.50 -11.16 4.28
CA SER A 241 12.92 -10.81 2.91
C SER A 241 13.74 -11.91 2.23
N VAL A 242 14.52 -12.70 2.97
CA VAL A 242 15.39 -13.75 2.42
C VAL A 242 14.80 -15.15 2.54
N ALA A 243 13.80 -15.33 3.43
CA ALA A 243 13.11 -16.61 3.65
C ALA A 243 12.30 -17.06 2.42
N PRO A 244 12.08 -18.37 2.23
CA PRO A 244 11.17 -18.88 1.21
C PRO A 244 9.73 -18.38 1.44
N VAL A 245 9.03 -18.01 0.36
CA VAL A 245 7.67 -17.44 0.42
C VAL A 245 6.68 -18.36 1.13
N TRP A 246 6.79 -19.68 0.88
CA TRP A 246 5.90 -20.69 1.46
C TRP A 246 6.03 -20.85 2.98
N SER A 247 7.19 -20.48 3.54
CA SER A 247 7.47 -20.75 4.97
C SER A 247 6.87 -19.70 5.91
N LEU A 248 6.74 -18.46 5.46
CA LEU A 248 6.31 -17.35 6.29
C LEU A 248 5.23 -16.47 5.61
N LEU A 249 5.48 -15.98 4.38
CA LEU A 249 4.60 -15.01 3.75
C LEU A 249 3.22 -15.60 3.44
N GLN A 250 3.15 -16.70 2.68
CA GLN A 250 1.88 -17.30 2.28
C GLN A 250 0.99 -17.71 3.47
N PRO A 251 1.49 -18.41 4.51
CA PRO A 251 0.66 -18.77 5.65
C PRO A 251 0.20 -17.56 6.46
N ARG A 252 1.07 -16.53 6.57
CA ARG A 252 0.71 -15.32 7.27
C ARG A 252 -0.36 -14.53 6.52
N ASP A 253 -0.24 -14.40 5.22
CA ASP A 253 -1.24 -13.72 4.39
C ASP A 253 -2.58 -14.47 4.43
N TYR A 254 -2.55 -15.80 4.52
CA TYR A 254 -3.74 -16.62 4.71
C TYR A 254 -4.43 -16.31 6.05
N LEU A 255 -3.69 -16.23 7.16
CA LEU A 255 -4.21 -15.81 8.47
C LEU A 255 -4.73 -14.36 8.43
N ASN A 256 -3.97 -13.44 7.83
CA ASN A 256 -4.32 -12.03 7.73
C ASN A 256 -5.62 -11.80 6.94
N SER A 257 -5.93 -12.65 5.95
CA SER A 257 -7.15 -12.51 5.18
C SER A 257 -8.42 -12.61 6.05
N TYR A 258 -8.41 -13.42 7.09
CA TYR A 258 -9.52 -13.51 8.05
C TYR A 258 -9.65 -12.26 8.91
N LEU A 259 -8.51 -11.69 9.37
CA LEU A 259 -8.50 -10.42 10.09
C LEU A 259 -9.01 -9.27 9.23
N LEU A 260 -8.64 -9.25 7.94
CA LEU A 260 -9.11 -8.23 6.99
C LEU A 260 -10.63 -8.27 6.82
N ILE A 261 -11.16 -9.45 6.53
CA ILE A 261 -12.60 -9.65 6.36
C ILE A 261 -13.33 -9.25 7.64
N PHE A 262 -12.83 -9.69 8.79
CA PHE A 262 -13.40 -9.30 10.08
C PHE A 262 -13.38 -7.79 10.27
N MET A 263 -12.24 -7.13 10.04
CA MET A 263 -12.09 -5.69 10.20
C MET A 263 -13.07 -4.90 9.33
N ILE A 264 -13.22 -5.28 8.05
CA ILE A 264 -14.12 -4.59 7.12
C ILE A 264 -15.58 -4.78 7.53
N ILE A 265 -15.98 -6.02 7.86
CA ILE A 265 -17.36 -6.30 8.31
C ILE A 265 -17.64 -5.55 9.61
N ALA A 266 -16.72 -5.63 10.58
CA ALA A 266 -16.84 -4.94 11.86
C ALA A 266 -16.99 -3.41 11.68
N ALA A 267 -16.19 -2.83 10.79
CA ALA A 267 -16.23 -1.41 10.52
C ALA A 267 -17.54 -0.98 9.84
N ILE A 268 -18.00 -1.73 8.82
CA ILE A 268 -19.27 -1.45 8.14
C ILE A 268 -20.43 -1.58 9.12
N VAL A 269 -20.52 -2.70 9.85
CA VAL A 269 -21.57 -2.92 10.85
C VAL A 269 -21.54 -1.84 11.90
N GLY A 270 -20.36 -1.50 12.41
CA GLY A 270 -20.17 -0.45 13.41
C GLY A 270 -20.72 0.90 12.95
N VAL A 271 -20.43 1.33 11.72
CA VAL A 271 -20.95 2.60 11.16
C VAL A 271 -22.48 2.59 11.06
N PHE A 272 -23.09 1.49 10.62
CA PHE A 272 -24.54 1.40 10.49
C PHE A 272 -25.26 1.32 11.83
N VAL A 273 -24.67 0.66 12.83
CA VAL A 273 -25.29 0.51 14.16
C VAL A 273 -25.13 1.77 14.99
N ALA A 274 -23.92 2.35 15.05
CA ALA A 274 -23.65 3.52 15.87
C ALA A 274 -24.11 4.84 15.23
N ASN A 275 -24.21 4.89 13.90
CA ASN A 275 -24.51 6.11 13.14
C ASN A 275 -23.72 7.34 13.66
N PRO A 276 -22.38 7.28 13.66
CA PRO A 276 -21.57 8.31 14.26
C PRO A 276 -21.81 9.67 13.60
N GLN A 277 -21.84 10.73 14.42
CA GLN A 277 -21.95 12.09 13.90
C GLN A 277 -20.55 12.61 13.53
N CYS A 278 -20.48 13.38 12.45
CA CYS A 278 -19.25 14.01 12.02
C CYS A 278 -19.00 15.29 12.83
N HIS A 279 -17.89 15.33 13.58
CA HIS A 279 -17.45 16.50 14.34
C HIS A 279 -16.43 17.36 13.59
N LEU A 280 -15.94 16.90 12.43
CA LEU A 280 -15.07 17.68 11.57
C LEU A 280 -15.85 18.76 10.81
N GLU A 281 -15.20 19.89 10.58
CA GLU A 281 -15.70 20.91 9.66
C GLU A 281 -15.80 20.36 8.23
N ALA A 282 -16.73 20.89 7.43
CA ALA A 282 -16.83 20.51 6.03
C ALA A 282 -15.55 20.90 5.25
N PHE A 283 -15.05 22.09 5.51
CA PHE A 283 -13.80 22.61 4.97
C PHE A 283 -13.15 23.51 6.02
N THR A 284 -11.90 23.25 6.35
CA THR A 284 -11.17 24.02 7.35
C THR A 284 -10.50 25.23 6.73
N SER A 285 -9.50 25.02 5.84
CA SER A 285 -8.75 26.07 5.17
C SER A 285 -7.90 25.50 4.04
N PHE A 286 -7.45 26.35 3.12
CA PHE A 286 -6.43 25.99 2.12
C PHE A 286 -5.02 25.84 2.72
N ASN A 287 -4.78 26.35 3.93
CA ASN A 287 -3.53 26.21 4.65
C ASN A 287 -3.84 25.94 6.13
N VAL A 288 -3.44 24.78 6.63
CA VAL A 288 -3.61 24.36 8.04
C VAL A 288 -2.23 23.99 8.56
N ASP A 289 -1.79 24.67 9.62
CA ASP A 289 -0.50 24.43 10.29
C ASP A 289 0.70 24.38 9.31
N GLY A 290 0.70 25.28 8.31
CA GLY A 290 1.76 25.35 7.30
C GLY A 290 1.70 24.24 6.24
N GLN A 291 0.64 23.43 6.24
CA GLN A 291 0.35 22.46 5.20
C GLN A 291 -0.69 23.01 4.24
N THR A 292 -0.33 23.11 2.96
CA THR A 292 -1.24 23.60 1.90
C THR A 292 -2.10 22.46 1.37
N LEU A 293 -3.39 22.70 1.18
CA LEU A 293 -4.32 21.70 0.65
C LEU A 293 -3.80 21.11 -0.66
N PHE A 294 -3.41 21.96 -1.62
CA PHE A 294 -2.66 21.53 -2.80
C PHE A 294 -1.17 21.76 -2.56
N PRO A 295 -0.32 20.75 -2.72
CA PRO A 295 -0.59 19.38 -3.15
C PRO A 295 -0.75 18.37 -2.00
N ILE A 296 -0.66 18.82 -0.71
CA ILE A 296 -0.48 17.92 0.45
C ILE A 296 -1.68 16.98 0.65
N LEU A 297 -2.91 17.47 0.56
CA LEU A 297 -4.10 16.59 0.65
C LEU A 297 -3.98 15.38 -0.29
N PHE A 298 -3.60 15.66 -1.53
CA PHE A 298 -3.56 14.66 -2.60
C PHE A 298 -2.49 13.60 -2.35
N VAL A 299 -1.29 13.99 -1.91
CA VAL A 299 -0.20 13.03 -1.64
C VAL A 299 -0.37 12.31 -0.30
N THR A 300 -1.05 12.93 0.66
CA THR A 300 -1.34 12.29 1.96
C THR A 300 -2.33 11.13 1.79
N ILE A 301 -3.37 11.30 0.95
CA ILE A 301 -4.31 10.21 0.61
C ILE A 301 -3.82 9.54 -0.68
N ALA A 302 -2.71 8.84 -0.60
CA ALA A 302 -2.18 8.11 -1.74
C ALA A 302 -2.98 6.80 -1.95
N CYS A 303 -2.88 5.84 -1.05
CA CYS A 303 -3.41 4.49 -1.25
C CYS A 303 -4.95 4.47 -1.43
N GLY A 304 -5.71 5.22 -0.61
CA GLY A 304 -7.17 5.25 -0.71
C GLY A 304 -7.74 5.94 -1.96
N ALA A 305 -6.91 6.66 -2.74
CA ALA A 305 -7.33 7.37 -3.96
C ALA A 305 -6.55 6.93 -5.19
N VAL A 306 -5.21 6.94 -5.16
CA VAL A 306 -4.36 6.50 -6.26
C VAL A 306 -2.98 6.09 -5.76
N SER A 307 -2.55 4.87 -6.05
CA SER A 307 -1.29 4.32 -5.56
C SER A 307 -0.51 3.62 -6.67
N GLY A 308 0.73 4.04 -6.86
CA GLY A 308 1.61 3.42 -7.84
C GLY A 308 1.99 1.99 -7.48
N PHE A 309 2.07 1.66 -6.19
CA PHE A 309 2.35 0.31 -5.72
C PHE A 309 1.33 -0.72 -6.24
N HIS A 310 0.06 -0.32 -6.38
CA HIS A 310 -0.98 -1.19 -6.93
C HIS A 310 -0.66 -1.69 -8.32
N SER A 311 -0.04 -0.86 -9.16
CA SER A 311 0.36 -1.27 -10.51
C SER A 311 1.41 -2.37 -10.50
N LEU A 312 2.30 -2.39 -9.49
CA LEU A 312 3.29 -3.46 -9.32
C LEU A 312 2.61 -4.78 -8.93
N VAL A 313 1.63 -4.74 -8.03
CA VAL A 313 0.86 -5.93 -7.61
C VAL A 313 -0.01 -6.43 -8.76
N SER A 314 -0.79 -5.55 -9.39
CA SER A 314 -1.69 -5.89 -10.49
C SER A 314 -0.97 -6.51 -11.67
N SER A 315 0.23 -6.00 -12.04
CA SER A 315 1.00 -6.50 -13.18
C SER A 315 2.02 -7.58 -12.83
N GLY A 316 2.47 -7.63 -11.57
CA GLY A 316 3.54 -8.54 -11.15
C GLY A 316 3.07 -9.92 -10.71
N THR A 317 1.90 -10.01 -10.09
CA THR A 317 1.39 -11.23 -9.46
C THR A 317 -0.02 -11.59 -9.90
N ALA A 318 -1.00 -10.72 -9.69
CA ALA A 318 -2.41 -11.04 -9.95
C ALA A 318 -2.69 -11.34 -11.41
N SER A 319 -2.09 -10.61 -12.35
CA SER A 319 -2.25 -10.82 -13.80
C SER A 319 -1.87 -12.22 -14.27
N LYS A 320 -0.94 -12.88 -13.57
CA LYS A 320 -0.46 -14.24 -13.88
C LYS A 320 -1.43 -15.34 -13.42
N GLN A 321 -2.44 -14.98 -12.64
CA GLN A 321 -3.40 -15.91 -12.06
C GLN A 321 -4.82 -15.77 -12.65
N ILE A 322 -5.04 -14.79 -13.54
CA ILE A 322 -6.34 -14.51 -14.15
C ILE A 322 -6.74 -15.63 -15.11
N LYS A 323 -7.82 -16.36 -14.79
CA LYS A 323 -8.38 -17.42 -15.64
C LYS A 323 -9.10 -16.89 -16.89
N ASN A 324 -9.75 -15.75 -16.78
CA ASN A 324 -10.54 -15.16 -17.85
C ASN A 324 -10.37 -13.65 -17.85
N GLU A 325 -10.28 -13.04 -19.02
CA GLU A 325 -10.09 -11.58 -19.11
C GLU A 325 -11.19 -10.77 -18.41
N LYS A 326 -12.42 -11.26 -18.37
CA LYS A 326 -13.51 -10.62 -17.61
C LYS A 326 -13.22 -10.50 -16.11
N ASN A 327 -12.38 -11.38 -15.58
CA ASN A 327 -12.04 -11.37 -14.16
C ASN A 327 -11.07 -10.23 -13.81
N MET A 328 -10.46 -9.57 -14.79
CA MET A 328 -9.60 -8.42 -14.55
C MET A 328 -10.35 -7.26 -13.91
N LEU A 329 -11.60 -7.00 -14.32
CA LEU A 329 -12.38 -5.89 -13.77
C LEU A 329 -12.64 -6.04 -12.26
N PRO A 330 -13.25 -7.13 -11.76
CA PRO A 330 -13.44 -7.28 -10.32
C PRO A 330 -12.13 -7.33 -9.55
N VAL A 331 -11.09 -7.98 -10.09
CA VAL A 331 -9.81 -8.19 -9.37
C VAL A 331 -9.00 -6.90 -9.23
N SER A 332 -8.98 -6.01 -10.22
CA SER A 332 -8.20 -4.77 -10.15
C SER A 332 -9.06 -3.55 -9.85
N PHE A 333 -9.99 -3.20 -10.74
CA PHE A 333 -10.90 -2.06 -10.57
C PHE A 333 -11.74 -2.20 -9.30
N GLY A 334 -12.34 -3.39 -9.11
CA GLY A 334 -13.16 -3.70 -7.93
C GLY A 334 -12.37 -3.64 -6.63
N ALA A 335 -11.16 -4.20 -6.59
CA ALA A 335 -10.31 -4.16 -5.40
C ALA A 335 -9.94 -2.73 -5.00
N MET A 336 -9.61 -1.86 -5.97
CA MET A 336 -9.32 -0.45 -5.69
C MET A 336 -10.54 0.30 -5.14
N LEU A 337 -11.75 0.03 -5.64
CA LEU A 337 -12.97 0.63 -5.09
C LEU A 337 -13.25 0.16 -3.65
N MET A 338 -12.97 -1.11 -3.34
CA MET A 338 -13.06 -1.61 -1.96
C MET A 338 -12.03 -0.94 -1.04
N GLU A 339 -10.85 -0.64 -1.55
CA GLU A 339 -9.85 0.11 -0.79
C GLU A 339 -10.28 1.57 -0.57
N SER A 340 -10.87 2.21 -1.58
CA SER A 340 -11.46 3.55 -1.42
C SER A 340 -12.60 3.54 -0.40
N MET A 341 -13.39 2.46 -0.32
CA MET A 341 -14.40 2.28 0.72
C MET A 341 -13.77 2.23 2.12
N LEU A 342 -12.67 1.48 2.28
CA LEU A 342 -11.92 1.43 3.55
C LEU A 342 -11.38 2.83 3.94
N ALA A 343 -10.91 3.61 2.98
CA ALA A 343 -10.45 4.97 3.19
C ALA A 343 -11.59 5.91 3.65
N ILE A 344 -12.82 5.73 3.14
CA ILE A 344 -13.99 6.48 3.60
C ILE A 344 -14.39 6.05 5.01
N ILE A 345 -14.29 4.77 5.34
CA ILE A 345 -14.52 4.29 6.71
C ILE A 345 -13.50 4.92 7.66
N ALA A 346 -12.24 5.03 7.25
CA ALA A 346 -11.20 5.70 8.05
C ALA A 346 -11.50 7.20 8.25
N LEU A 347 -12.04 7.87 7.24
CA LEU A 347 -12.53 9.25 7.37
C LEU A 347 -13.69 9.33 8.36
N ILE A 348 -14.68 8.43 8.29
CA ILE A 348 -15.81 8.37 9.23
C ILE A 348 -15.28 8.13 10.65
N ALA A 349 -14.29 7.26 10.81
CA ALA A 349 -13.68 6.94 12.09
C ALA A 349 -13.06 8.19 12.75
N VAL A 350 -12.21 8.92 12.05
CA VAL A 350 -11.61 10.15 12.61
C VAL A 350 -12.63 11.26 12.79
N ALA A 351 -13.63 11.35 11.91
CA ALA A 351 -14.69 12.35 11.99
C ALA A 351 -15.65 12.14 13.18
N SER A 352 -15.69 10.95 13.75
CA SER A 352 -16.53 10.64 14.92
C SER A 352 -16.01 11.21 16.23
N PHE A 353 -14.72 11.56 16.31
CA PHE A 353 -14.12 12.17 17.48
C PHE A 353 -14.29 13.70 17.47
N ALA A 354 -14.62 14.26 18.63
CA ALA A 354 -14.52 15.70 18.84
C ALA A 354 -13.04 16.13 18.86
N LYS A 355 -12.79 17.42 18.70
CA LYS A 355 -11.43 17.97 18.68
C LYS A 355 -10.68 17.65 19.99
N GLY A 356 -9.57 16.96 19.90
CA GLY A 356 -8.74 16.55 21.04
C GLY A 356 -9.22 15.30 21.77
N GLU A 357 -10.39 14.76 21.46
CA GLU A 357 -10.97 13.60 22.15
C GLU A 357 -10.14 12.34 21.95
N ALA A 358 -9.69 12.07 20.73
CA ALA A 358 -8.83 10.92 20.42
C ALA A 358 -7.52 10.96 21.24
N ALA A 359 -6.89 12.13 21.35
CA ALA A 359 -5.69 12.32 22.15
C ALA A 359 -5.98 12.14 23.66
N ALA A 360 -7.12 12.63 24.15
CA ALA A 360 -7.55 12.45 25.55
C ALA A 360 -7.79 10.97 25.89
N GLN A 361 -8.18 10.14 24.91
CA GLN A 361 -8.29 8.69 25.03
C GLN A 361 -6.94 7.96 24.86
N GLY A 362 -5.83 8.68 24.70
CA GLY A 362 -4.49 8.10 24.51
C GLY A 362 -4.26 7.49 23.12
N LEU A 363 -5.09 7.83 22.13
CA LEU A 363 -4.96 7.37 20.74
C LEU A 363 -3.97 8.27 19.99
N THR A 364 -2.72 7.85 19.91
CA THR A 364 -1.62 8.68 19.41
C THR A 364 -1.24 8.38 17.95
N THR A 365 -1.70 7.25 17.41
CA THR A 365 -1.41 6.85 16.03
C THR A 365 -2.69 6.68 15.22
N GLN A 366 -2.62 6.82 13.90
CA GLN A 366 -3.78 6.66 13.01
C GLN A 366 -4.43 5.27 13.12
N PRO A 367 -3.67 4.15 13.19
CA PRO A 367 -4.24 2.84 13.46
C PRO A 367 -5.03 2.77 14.78
N GLN A 368 -4.53 3.42 15.84
CA GLN A 368 -5.23 3.48 17.13
C GLN A 368 -6.50 4.30 17.05
N ILE A 369 -6.48 5.44 16.35
CA ILE A 369 -7.68 6.28 16.13
C ILE A 369 -8.74 5.47 15.39
N PHE A 370 -8.34 4.77 14.32
CA PHE A 370 -9.24 3.89 13.58
C PHE A 370 -9.81 2.78 14.47
N ALA A 371 -8.94 2.05 15.18
CA ALA A 371 -9.36 0.96 16.06
C ALA A 371 -10.26 1.44 17.22
N GLY A 372 -9.95 2.59 17.81
CA GLY A 372 -10.75 3.19 18.87
C GLY A 372 -12.14 3.58 18.38
N ALA A 373 -12.24 4.22 17.22
CA ALA A 373 -13.54 4.56 16.62
C ALA A 373 -14.41 3.32 16.38
N ILE A 374 -13.85 2.28 15.74
CA ILE A 374 -14.61 1.05 15.48
C ILE A 374 -15.00 0.35 16.78
N ALA A 375 -14.13 0.36 17.79
CA ALA A 375 -14.45 -0.17 19.12
C ALA A 375 -15.62 0.59 19.76
N ASN A 376 -15.61 1.94 19.74
CA ASN A 376 -16.72 2.78 20.20
C ASN A 376 -18.03 2.47 19.45
N PHE A 377 -17.97 2.25 18.13
CA PHE A 377 -19.17 1.96 17.34
C PHE A 377 -19.77 0.60 17.70
N LEU A 378 -18.95 -0.42 17.94
CA LEU A 378 -19.42 -1.77 18.25
C LEU A 378 -19.77 -1.97 19.73
N GLU A 379 -19.31 -1.08 20.61
CA GLU A 379 -19.73 -1.07 22.01
C GLU A 379 -21.23 -0.81 22.16
N VAL A 380 -21.84 -0.08 21.22
CA VAL A 380 -23.31 0.15 21.17
C VAL A 380 -24.11 -1.14 21.12
N ILE A 381 -23.56 -2.22 20.54
CA ILE A 381 -24.19 -3.55 20.50
C ILE A 381 -23.67 -4.48 21.60
N GLY A 382 -22.95 -3.95 22.59
CA GLY A 382 -22.48 -4.69 23.75
C GLY A 382 -21.19 -5.47 23.56
N LEU A 383 -20.42 -5.23 22.49
CA LEU A 383 -19.10 -5.85 22.33
C LEU A 383 -18.07 -5.15 23.22
N PRO A 384 -17.19 -5.90 23.93
CA PRO A 384 -16.18 -5.32 24.80
C PRO A 384 -15.21 -4.43 24.03
N HIS A 385 -15.11 -3.13 24.37
CA HIS A 385 -14.25 -2.15 23.71
C HIS A 385 -12.79 -2.65 23.55
N THR A 386 -12.18 -3.14 24.64
CA THR A 386 -10.78 -3.61 24.64
C THR A 386 -10.55 -4.75 23.65
N LEU A 387 -11.50 -5.70 23.53
CA LEU A 387 -11.39 -6.80 22.57
C LEU A 387 -11.44 -6.30 21.13
N VAL A 388 -12.43 -5.46 20.82
CA VAL A 388 -12.59 -4.90 19.47
C VAL A 388 -11.38 -4.04 19.10
N PHE A 389 -10.96 -3.15 19.99
CA PHE A 389 -9.78 -2.31 19.80
C PHE A 389 -8.53 -3.16 19.48
N THR A 390 -8.28 -4.21 20.29
CA THR A 390 -7.13 -5.10 20.10
C THR A 390 -7.20 -5.81 18.75
N LEU A 391 -8.35 -6.35 18.36
CA LEU A 391 -8.52 -7.06 17.09
C LEU A 391 -8.36 -6.14 15.88
N ILE A 392 -8.94 -4.95 15.91
CA ILE A 392 -8.83 -3.99 14.80
C ILE A 392 -7.40 -3.46 14.68
N ASN A 393 -6.77 -3.08 15.81
CA ASN A 393 -5.39 -2.61 15.81
C ASN A 393 -4.40 -3.71 15.38
N LEU A 394 -4.65 -4.97 15.79
CA LEU A 394 -3.92 -6.13 15.30
C LEU A 394 -4.07 -6.29 13.78
N ALA A 395 -5.29 -6.18 13.25
CA ALA A 395 -5.53 -6.29 11.82
C ALA A 395 -4.73 -5.25 11.05
N VAL A 396 -4.79 -3.97 11.44
CA VAL A 396 -4.04 -2.89 10.78
C VAL A 396 -2.53 -3.12 10.88
N SER A 397 -2.03 -3.54 12.04
CA SER A 397 -0.60 -3.83 12.24
C SER A 397 -0.14 -5.03 11.39
N ALA A 398 -0.96 -6.07 11.31
CA ALA A 398 -0.67 -7.26 10.52
C ALA A 398 -0.59 -6.92 9.01
N PHE A 399 -1.45 -6.02 8.52
CA PHE A 399 -1.36 -5.53 7.13
C PHE A 399 -0.11 -4.71 6.89
N ALA A 400 0.23 -3.82 7.79
CA ALA A 400 1.47 -3.05 7.68
C ALA A 400 2.69 -3.97 7.63
N LEU A 401 2.75 -5.02 8.47
CA LEU A 401 3.82 -6.02 8.44
C LEU A 401 3.85 -6.82 7.13
N THR A 402 2.69 -7.24 6.60
CA THR A 402 2.61 -7.95 5.32
C THR A 402 3.12 -7.09 4.16
N SER A 403 2.73 -5.82 4.15
CA SER A 403 3.24 -4.86 3.17
C SER A 403 4.75 -4.68 3.29
N LEU A 404 5.29 -4.60 4.52
CA LEU A 404 6.73 -4.48 4.77
C LEU A 404 7.54 -5.63 4.16
N ASP A 405 7.10 -6.87 4.36
CA ASP A 405 7.80 -8.05 3.83
C ASP A 405 7.82 -8.07 2.31
N SER A 406 6.67 -7.80 1.72
CA SER A 406 6.49 -7.77 0.27
C SER A 406 7.32 -6.64 -0.35
N VAL A 407 7.27 -5.44 0.22
CA VAL A 407 8.00 -4.27 -0.28
C VAL A 407 9.51 -4.41 -0.09
N ALA A 408 9.98 -4.94 1.04
CA ALA A 408 11.41 -5.20 1.25
C ALA A 408 11.96 -6.19 0.22
N ARG A 409 11.17 -7.20 -0.13
CA ARG A 409 11.52 -8.18 -1.20
C ARG A 409 11.53 -7.50 -2.57
N VAL A 410 10.52 -6.70 -2.91
CA VAL A 410 10.45 -5.95 -4.17
C VAL A 410 11.63 -4.97 -4.27
N GLY A 411 11.95 -4.26 -3.20
CA GLY A 411 13.09 -3.35 -3.14
C GLY A 411 14.42 -4.06 -3.41
N ARG A 412 14.65 -5.18 -2.73
CA ARG A 412 15.82 -6.03 -2.99
C ARG A 412 15.89 -6.48 -4.46
N LEU A 413 14.79 -6.99 -5.00
CA LEU A 413 14.74 -7.46 -6.39
C LEU A 413 14.97 -6.33 -7.39
N SER A 414 14.37 -5.16 -7.16
CA SER A 414 14.58 -3.97 -8.00
C SER A 414 16.04 -3.53 -8.00
N PHE A 415 16.71 -3.56 -6.84
CA PHE A 415 18.13 -3.26 -6.73
C PHE A 415 18.99 -4.29 -7.47
N GLN A 416 18.73 -5.58 -7.29
CA GLN A 416 19.46 -6.64 -7.97
C GLN A 416 19.28 -6.54 -9.50
N GLU A 417 18.04 -6.38 -9.98
CA GLU A 417 17.73 -6.30 -11.42
C GLU A 417 18.34 -5.04 -12.07
N PHE A 418 18.51 -3.95 -11.32
CA PHE A 418 19.20 -2.76 -11.82
C PHE A 418 20.65 -3.04 -12.22
N PHE A 419 21.35 -3.90 -11.47
CA PHE A 419 22.74 -4.31 -11.75
C PHE A 419 22.86 -5.56 -12.61
N GLN A 420 21.79 -6.32 -12.80
CA GLN A 420 21.77 -7.48 -13.69
C GLN A 420 21.89 -7.06 -15.15
N ASP A 421 22.54 -7.92 -15.94
CA ASP A 421 22.68 -7.77 -17.37
C ASP A 421 22.35 -9.11 -18.03
N ASN A 422 21.27 -9.15 -18.79
CA ASN A 422 20.78 -10.36 -19.44
C ASN A 422 21.69 -10.83 -20.59
N ASP A 423 22.60 -9.95 -21.02
CA ASP A 423 23.51 -10.24 -22.15
C ASP A 423 24.86 -10.84 -21.65
N VAL A 424 25.06 -11.00 -20.33
CA VAL A 424 26.30 -11.48 -19.71
C VAL A 424 25.99 -12.55 -18.66
N ASP A 425 26.69 -13.68 -18.71
CA ASP A 425 26.56 -14.74 -17.68
C ASP A 425 26.99 -14.22 -16.30
N GLU A 426 26.25 -14.61 -15.24
CA GLU A 426 26.59 -14.20 -13.86
C GLU A 426 28.01 -14.60 -13.43
N LYS A 427 28.56 -15.65 -14.07
CA LYS A 427 29.94 -16.11 -13.82
C LYS A 427 30.98 -15.06 -14.22
N ASP A 428 30.67 -14.28 -15.26
CA ASP A 428 31.56 -13.28 -15.87
C ASP A 428 31.37 -11.88 -15.25
N TYR A 429 30.49 -11.74 -14.26
CA TYR A 429 30.33 -10.48 -13.53
C TYR A 429 31.59 -10.07 -12.80
N THR A 430 31.89 -8.77 -12.82
CA THR A 430 32.94 -8.18 -11.99
C THR A 430 32.65 -8.40 -10.49
N PRO A 431 33.67 -8.44 -9.61
CA PRO A 431 33.48 -8.59 -8.16
C PRO A 431 32.49 -7.57 -7.58
N PHE A 432 32.52 -6.33 -8.05
CA PHE A 432 31.57 -5.29 -7.67
C PHE A 432 30.14 -5.67 -8.07
N ARG A 433 29.91 -6.11 -9.31
CA ARG A 433 28.57 -6.51 -9.79
C ARG A 433 28.05 -7.74 -9.04
N LYS A 434 28.92 -8.74 -8.77
CA LYS A 434 28.58 -9.91 -7.95
C LYS A 434 28.10 -9.51 -6.55
N LEU A 435 28.75 -8.52 -5.94
CA LEU A 435 28.34 -7.98 -4.65
C LEU A 435 26.97 -7.28 -4.73
N MET A 436 26.75 -6.43 -5.74
CA MET A 436 25.49 -5.69 -5.91
C MET A 436 24.29 -6.64 -6.18
N VAL A 437 24.48 -7.72 -6.93
CA VAL A 437 23.44 -8.72 -7.23
C VAL A 437 23.23 -9.71 -6.07
N ASN A 438 24.12 -9.73 -5.07
CA ASN A 438 23.99 -10.61 -3.92
C ASN A 438 22.73 -10.27 -3.08
N LYS A 439 21.85 -11.27 -2.88
CA LYS A 439 20.58 -11.09 -2.18
C LYS A 439 20.72 -10.55 -0.75
N TYR A 440 21.76 -10.97 -0.02
CA TYR A 440 21.98 -10.52 1.37
C TYR A 440 22.47 -9.08 1.39
N PHE A 441 23.43 -8.73 0.54
CA PHE A 441 23.93 -7.37 0.43
C PHE A 441 22.83 -6.39 0.03
N ALA A 442 22.07 -6.71 -1.02
CA ALA A 442 20.97 -5.88 -1.49
C ALA A 442 19.88 -5.67 -0.41
N THR A 443 19.57 -6.74 0.35
CA THR A 443 18.61 -6.64 1.46
C THR A 443 19.16 -5.75 2.59
N ILE A 444 20.38 -6.00 3.06
CA ILE A 444 20.98 -5.25 4.16
C ILE A 444 21.08 -3.76 3.80
N LEU A 445 21.58 -3.44 2.61
CA LEU A 445 21.69 -2.05 2.16
C LEU A 445 20.33 -1.34 2.16
N THR A 446 19.30 -2.01 1.60
CA THR A 446 17.93 -1.48 1.57
C THR A 446 17.39 -1.22 2.98
N LEU A 447 17.56 -2.19 3.89
CA LEU A 447 17.04 -2.08 5.25
C LEU A 447 17.83 -1.10 6.13
N VAL A 448 19.15 -0.96 5.94
CA VAL A 448 19.94 0.05 6.66
C VAL A 448 19.47 1.46 6.30
N LEU A 449 19.29 1.75 5.01
CA LEU A 449 18.78 3.05 4.57
C LEU A 449 17.36 3.30 5.08
N ALA A 450 16.49 2.29 5.03
CA ALA A 450 15.14 2.39 5.56
C ALA A 450 15.13 2.61 7.09
N TYR A 451 16.00 1.95 7.84
CA TYR A 451 16.13 2.14 9.30
C TYR A 451 16.57 3.56 9.67
N LEU A 452 17.54 4.10 8.94
CA LEU A 452 17.99 5.48 9.16
C LEU A 452 16.88 6.49 8.92
N LEU A 453 16.08 6.28 7.87
CA LEU A 453 14.90 7.10 7.59
C LEU A 453 13.80 6.90 8.63
N ALA A 454 13.53 5.67 9.08
CA ALA A 454 12.50 5.39 10.07
C ALA A 454 12.71 6.14 11.39
N LYS A 455 13.96 6.50 11.74
CA LYS A 455 14.27 7.30 12.93
C LYS A 455 13.75 8.74 12.87
N VAL A 456 13.44 9.23 11.67
CA VAL A 456 12.85 10.58 11.49
C VAL A 456 11.40 10.60 11.98
N GLY A 457 10.72 9.47 11.89
CA GLY A 457 9.32 9.33 12.24
C GLY A 457 8.40 9.33 11.02
N TYR A 458 7.37 8.49 11.05
CA TYR A 458 6.51 8.29 9.88
C TYR A 458 5.74 9.55 9.48
N ALA A 459 5.36 10.39 10.42
CA ALA A 459 4.61 11.61 10.14
C ALA A 459 5.38 12.57 9.22
N GLU A 460 6.69 12.68 9.43
CA GLU A 460 7.59 13.50 8.61
C GLU A 460 7.90 12.84 7.26
N ILE A 461 7.99 11.51 7.21
CA ILE A 461 8.28 10.77 5.98
C ILE A 461 7.03 10.62 5.10
N TRP A 462 5.82 10.66 5.68
CA TRP A 462 4.56 10.34 4.98
C TRP A 462 4.31 11.17 3.72
N PRO A 463 4.51 12.51 3.70
CA PRO A 463 4.35 13.30 2.48
C PRO A 463 5.33 12.90 1.36
N LEU A 464 6.57 12.56 1.73
CA LEU A 464 7.59 12.09 0.78
C LEU A 464 7.24 10.71 0.24
N PHE A 465 6.83 9.78 1.11
CA PHE A 465 6.31 8.46 0.73
C PHE A 465 5.11 8.58 -0.20
N GLY A 466 4.12 9.41 0.15
CA GLY A 466 2.93 9.63 -0.65
C GLY A 466 3.26 10.20 -2.03
N SER A 467 4.16 11.19 -2.08
CA SER A 467 4.63 11.78 -3.35
C SER A 467 5.33 10.74 -4.23
N ALA A 468 6.21 9.91 -3.66
CA ALA A 468 6.89 8.84 -4.39
C ALA A 468 5.90 7.77 -4.89
N ASN A 469 4.94 7.38 -4.06
CA ASN A 469 3.91 6.41 -4.42
C ASN A 469 3.05 6.89 -5.59
N GLN A 470 2.64 8.15 -5.56
CA GLN A 470 1.83 8.74 -6.63
C GLN A 470 2.65 9.02 -7.88
N LEU A 471 3.94 9.34 -7.75
CA LEU A 471 4.82 9.47 -8.90
C LEU A 471 5.03 8.11 -9.60
N LEU A 472 5.11 7.02 -8.85
CA LEU A 472 5.07 5.66 -9.41
C LEU A 472 3.77 5.41 -10.20
N SER A 473 2.64 5.93 -9.71
CA SER A 473 1.36 5.92 -10.44
C SER A 473 1.45 6.64 -11.77
N VAL A 474 2.06 7.84 -11.81
CA VAL A 474 2.30 8.56 -13.06
C VAL A 474 3.07 7.72 -14.06
N LEU A 475 4.16 7.07 -13.61
CA LEU A 475 5.00 6.24 -14.47
C LEU A 475 4.22 5.04 -15.03
N ALA A 476 3.38 4.41 -14.21
CA ALA A 476 2.52 3.32 -14.62
C ALA A 476 1.44 3.77 -15.63
N LEU A 477 0.76 4.89 -15.34
CA LEU A 477 -0.26 5.48 -16.23
C LEU A 477 0.33 5.84 -17.59
N VAL A 478 1.51 6.45 -17.62
CA VAL A 478 2.21 6.80 -18.87
C VAL A 478 2.59 5.54 -19.64
N ALA A 479 3.13 4.50 -18.99
CA ALA A 479 3.46 3.23 -19.63
C ALA A 479 2.22 2.55 -20.24
N CYS A 480 1.12 2.50 -19.49
CA CYS A 480 -0.16 1.96 -19.96
C CYS A 480 -0.74 2.81 -21.12
N ALA A 481 -0.61 4.14 -21.07
CA ALA A 481 -1.05 5.01 -22.15
C ALA A 481 -0.26 4.78 -23.44
N VAL A 482 1.07 4.57 -23.37
CA VAL A 482 1.90 4.22 -24.54
C VAL A 482 1.48 2.86 -25.12
N PHE A 483 1.23 1.88 -24.25
CA PHE A 483 0.71 0.56 -24.68
C PHE A 483 -0.66 0.69 -25.39
N LEU A 484 -1.64 1.38 -24.77
CA LEU A 484 -2.97 1.57 -25.35
C LEU A 484 -2.94 2.39 -26.65
N LYS A 485 -1.98 3.31 -26.82
CA LYS A 485 -1.78 3.99 -28.08
C LYS A 485 -1.38 3.02 -29.20
N LYS A 486 -0.43 2.14 -28.92
CA LYS A 486 0.02 1.13 -29.91
C LYS A 486 -1.08 0.16 -30.29
N THR A 487 -2.01 -0.14 -29.39
CA THR A 487 -3.17 -1.00 -29.64
C THR A 487 -4.40 -0.24 -30.15
N LYS A 488 -4.31 1.07 -30.43
CA LYS A 488 -5.40 1.95 -30.90
C LYS A 488 -6.59 2.05 -29.92
N ARG A 489 -6.36 1.84 -28.62
CA ARG A 489 -7.38 1.84 -27.54
C ARG A 489 -7.20 3.00 -26.55
N GLN A 490 -6.36 3.94 -26.88
CA GLN A 490 -6.05 5.12 -26.07
C GLN A 490 -7.27 6.03 -25.85
N GLY A 491 -7.29 6.74 -24.73
CA GLY A 491 -8.31 7.71 -24.41
C GLY A 491 -7.91 8.63 -23.25
N ILE A 492 -8.72 9.66 -23.02
CA ILE A 492 -8.51 10.68 -21.98
C ILE A 492 -8.43 10.09 -20.55
N MET A 493 -9.00 8.91 -20.33
CA MET A 493 -9.05 8.24 -19.04
C MET A 493 -7.68 7.90 -18.43
N LEU A 494 -6.60 7.88 -19.22
CA LEU A 494 -5.24 7.74 -18.69
C LEU A 494 -4.46 9.05 -18.72
N TRP A 495 -4.77 9.95 -19.67
CA TRP A 495 -4.06 11.20 -19.83
C TRP A 495 -4.36 12.22 -18.74
N ALA A 496 -5.67 12.45 -18.48
CA ALA A 496 -6.07 13.45 -17.50
C ALA A 496 -5.54 13.06 -16.09
N PRO A 497 -5.68 11.80 -15.62
CA PRO A 497 -5.03 11.37 -14.39
C PRO A 497 -3.51 11.55 -14.39
N ALA A 498 -2.82 11.14 -15.46
CA ALA A 498 -1.35 11.24 -15.51
C ALA A 498 -0.87 12.70 -15.42
N VAL A 499 -1.49 13.62 -16.16
CA VAL A 499 -1.13 15.05 -16.14
C VAL A 499 -1.42 15.67 -14.77
N PHE A 500 -2.59 15.41 -14.21
CA PHE A 500 -2.96 15.92 -12.89
C PHE A 500 -1.99 15.39 -11.81
N MET A 501 -1.71 14.09 -11.82
CA MET A 501 -0.81 13.48 -10.84
C MET A 501 0.65 13.95 -11.01
N MET A 502 1.10 14.25 -12.22
CA MET A 502 2.40 14.91 -12.43
C MET A 502 2.43 16.30 -11.77
N ALA A 503 1.39 17.10 -11.94
CA ALA A 503 1.31 18.41 -11.31
C ALA A 503 1.33 18.30 -9.78
N VAL A 504 0.54 17.39 -9.21
CA VAL A 504 0.49 17.12 -7.76
C VAL A 504 1.84 16.68 -7.24
N THR A 505 2.43 15.65 -7.84
CA THR A 505 3.63 14.99 -7.29
C THR A 505 4.87 15.86 -7.41
N PHE A 506 5.03 16.57 -8.55
CA PHE A 506 6.17 17.47 -8.72
C PHE A 506 6.06 18.71 -7.83
N SER A 507 4.84 19.24 -7.63
CA SER A 507 4.62 20.31 -6.65
C SER A 507 4.91 19.86 -5.23
N ALA A 508 4.47 18.64 -4.85
CA ALA A 508 4.72 18.10 -3.52
C ALA A 508 6.21 17.87 -3.25
N LEU A 509 6.93 17.26 -4.20
CA LEU A 509 8.38 17.07 -4.08
C LEU A 509 9.12 18.40 -4.04
N GLY A 510 8.71 19.38 -4.87
CA GLY A 510 9.27 20.74 -4.84
C GLY A 510 9.10 21.43 -3.50
N LEU A 511 7.89 21.35 -2.90
CA LEU A 511 7.63 21.88 -1.55
C LEU A 511 8.45 21.16 -0.48
N THR A 512 8.57 19.83 -0.57
CA THR A 512 9.39 19.04 0.35
C THR A 512 10.86 19.46 0.29
N ILE A 513 11.41 19.59 -0.92
CA ILE A 513 12.78 20.07 -1.13
C ILE A 513 12.96 21.48 -0.55
N TYR A 514 12.02 22.38 -0.81
CA TYR A 514 12.08 23.75 -0.28
C TYR A 514 12.08 23.79 1.25
N LYS A 515 11.15 23.04 1.90
CA LYS A 515 11.05 22.96 3.37
C LYS A 515 12.31 22.36 3.99
N LEU A 516 12.81 21.24 3.45
CA LEU A 516 14.00 20.57 3.97
C LEU A 516 15.27 21.40 3.77
N THR A 517 15.42 22.10 2.65
CA THR A 517 16.52 23.01 2.42
C THR A 517 16.50 24.17 3.42
N GLY A 518 15.32 24.76 3.67
CA GLY A 518 15.14 25.80 4.69
C GLY A 518 15.48 25.30 6.11
N ALA A 519 15.03 24.09 6.46
CA ALA A 519 15.34 23.48 7.75
C ALA A 519 16.86 23.29 7.92
N LEU A 520 17.55 22.73 6.92
CA LEU A 520 18.99 22.52 6.97
C LEU A 520 19.79 23.84 7.04
N MET A 521 19.30 24.91 6.45
CA MET A 521 19.92 26.24 6.56
C MET A 521 19.78 26.87 7.96
N THR A 522 18.70 26.53 8.68
CA THR A 522 18.40 27.09 10.01
C THR A 522 18.93 26.27 11.16
N THR A 523 18.80 24.92 11.07
CA THR A 523 19.17 23.99 12.16
C THR A 523 20.55 23.35 11.96
N GLY A 524 21.19 23.53 10.80
CA GLY A 524 22.43 22.85 10.43
C GLY A 524 22.19 21.46 9.84
N LEU A 525 23.28 20.73 9.61
CA LEU A 525 23.23 19.40 9.02
C LEU A 525 22.66 18.39 10.01
N ASP A 526 21.45 17.93 9.74
CA ASP A 526 20.82 16.80 10.40
C ASP A 526 20.72 15.61 9.43
N LEU A 527 21.04 14.41 9.92
CA LEU A 527 21.07 13.20 9.09
C LEU A 527 19.70 12.87 8.49
N GLY A 528 18.63 13.03 9.28
CA GLY A 528 17.27 12.72 8.84
C GLY A 528 16.81 13.63 7.72
N ASN A 529 16.91 14.95 7.92
CA ASN A 529 16.55 15.96 6.91
C ASN A 529 17.43 15.85 5.67
N THR A 530 18.73 15.56 5.85
CA THR A 530 19.66 15.39 4.72
C THR A 530 19.27 14.17 3.86
N LEU A 531 18.98 13.02 4.49
CA LEU A 531 18.53 11.83 3.77
C LEU A 531 17.22 12.06 3.04
N GLN A 532 16.22 12.67 3.70
CA GLN A 532 14.95 13.02 3.05
C GLN A 532 15.15 13.94 1.84
N LEU A 533 16.03 14.95 1.97
CA LEU A 533 16.34 15.86 0.86
C LEU A 533 16.97 15.12 -0.32
N ILE A 534 17.93 14.24 -0.06
CA ILE A 534 18.57 13.42 -1.10
C ILE A 534 17.51 12.56 -1.81
N PHE A 535 16.66 11.87 -1.05
CA PHE A 535 15.58 11.07 -1.64
C PHE A 535 14.60 11.91 -2.46
N ALA A 536 14.16 13.05 -1.95
CA ALA A 536 13.23 13.93 -2.66
C ALA A 536 13.81 14.43 -4.00
N VAL A 537 15.07 14.83 -4.01
CA VAL A 537 15.78 15.29 -5.23
C VAL A 537 15.95 14.16 -6.23
N LEU A 538 16.40 12.98 -5.78
CA LEU A 538 16.58 11.81 -6.64
C LEU A 538 15.24 11.36 -7.26
N LEU A 539 14.18 11.28 -6.47
CA LEU A 539 12.85 10.92 -6.94
C LEU A 539 12.31 11.92 -7.96
N LEU A 540 12.50 13.22 -7.71
CA LEU A 540 12.08 14.26 -8.65
C LEU A 540 12.82 14.14 -9.98
N ILE A 541 14.15 14.02 -9.96
CA ILE A 541 14.98 13.88 -11.17
C ILE A 541 14.58 12.62 -11.94
N LEU A 542 14.52 11.47 -11.28
CA LEU A 542 14.14 10.20 -11.91
C LEU A 542 12.73 10.26 -12.50
N GLY A 543 11.78 10.81 -11.73
CA GLY A 543 10.41 10.96 -12.18
C GLY A 543 10.27 11.83 -13.41
N VAL A 544 10.95 12.98 -13.44
CA VAL A 544 10.96 13.89 -14.61
C VAL A 544 11.55 13.18 -15.82
N ILE A 545 12.70 12.51 -15.69
CA ILE A 545 13.36 11.85 -16.83
C ILE A 545 12.44 10.75 -17.41
N VAL A 546 11.86 9.87 -16.56
CA VAL A 546 11.01 8.79 -17.04
C VAL A 546 9.69 9.33 -17.62
N ALA A 547 9.09 10.34 -16.98
CA ALA A 547 7.89 10.99 -17.51
C ALA A 547 8.13 11.61 -18.88
N VAL A 548 9.24 12.35 -19.06
CA VAL A 548 9.62 12.96 -20.35
C VAL A 548 9.86 11.89 -21.41
N GLN A 549 10.55 10.80 -21.09
CA GLN A 549 10.75 9.70 -22.04
C GLN A 549 9.42 9.05 -22.45
N GLY A 550 8.54 8.81 -21.49
CA GLY A 550 7.21 8.27 -21.76
C GLY A 550 6.36 9.19 -22.61
N ILE A 551 6.34 10.51 -22.29
CA ILE A 551 5.62 11.53 -23.06
C ILE A 551 6.15 11.61 -24.50
N LYS A 552 7.47 11.61 -24.71
CA LYS A 552 8.05 11.56 -26.05
C LYS A 552 7.54 10.37 -26.85
N LYS A 553 7.52 9.18 -26.24
CA LYS A 553 6.98 7.96 -26.88
C LYS A 553 5.49 8.06 -27.21
N LEU A 554 4.76 8.80 -26.41
CA LEU A 554 3.35 9.05 -26.66
C LEU A 554 3.10 9.98 -27.86
N PHE A 555 3.99 10.91 -28.14
CA PHE A 555 3.87 11.83 -29.29
C PHE A 555 4.62 11.34 -30.53
N GLU A 556 5.45 10.28 -30.45
CA GLU A 556 6.05 9.66 -31.64
C GLU A 556 4.94 9.18 -32.61
N LYS A 557 5.08 9.57 -33.89
CA LYS A 557 4.22 9.04 -34.94
C LYS A 557 4.40 7.51 -35.02
N PRO A 558 3.34 6.73 -35.25
CA PRO A 558 3.49 5.29 -35.49
C PRO A 558 4.50 5.11 -36.63
N GLN A 559 5.58 4.40 -36.38
CA GLN A 559 6.41 3.94 -37.49
C GLN A 559 5.53 2.98 -38.31
N GLU A 560 5.18 3.36 -39.53
CA GLU A 560 4.69 2.43 -40.53
C GLU A 560 5.76 1.32 -40.64
N LYS A 561 5.41 0.13 -40.20
CA LYS A 561 6.23 -1.03 -40.56
C LYS A 561 6.29 -1.03 -42.09
N ALA A 562 7.44 -0.75 -42.64
CA ALA A 562 7.74 -1.15 -44.01
C ALA A 562 7.32 -2.61 -44.14
N ALA A 563 6.43 -2.86 -45.08
CA ALA A 563 5.79 -4.14 -45.36
C ALA A 563 6.81 -5.24 -45.68
#